data_55dc6d2799cf1c155da4dc9062f31075
#
_entry.id   55dc6d2799cf1c155da4dc9062f31075
#
_cell.length_a   1.000
_cell.length_b   1.000
_cell.length_c   1.000
_cell.angle_alpha   90.00
_cell.angle_beta   90.00
_cell.angle_gamma   90.00
#
_symmetry.space_group_name_H-M   'P 1'
#
loop_
_entity.id
_entity.type
_entity.pdbx_description
1 polymer ?
#
loop_
_entity_poly.entity_id
_entity_poly.type
_entity_poly.pdbx_seq_one_letter_code
_entity_poly.pdbx_strand_id
1 'polypeptide(L)'
;MAKERNAYFDNMKALLIFLVVLGHVLSNFAGDDSVGEWIYLVIFSFHMPAFLFVTGYFARSDPKKVIGQLLILYLIFQTAQEVIDYVVMLIKDPEHAFFDFQLFFPMWTLWYLLAMILYNILLPVFDTGDRRKQVRNVIIAFAMGMIISCSVGTDNFLAANRVVTFLPFYLTGYYGKINGTVMDYLSNRKKILSREHMKWKISALVIAGVMMTVLWFTRELWNPEWFFGTYSYVDTSLTPWIKALCYLLAYLWIFVLLIFVPKRRLGYLTRIGQNTLGIYLFHGVALRILREIPAVTQLTEKSLLLCFLLAAVLTWLLSFDCVSGLLKKIRIPDSHIAAAKNGT
;
A
#
# COMPACT_ATOMS: atom_id res chain seq x y z
N MET A 1 16.02 -23.06 -11.68
CA MET A 1 16.44 -22.57 -10.36
C MET A 1 15.44 -21.53 -9.87
N ALA A 2 14.82 -21.70 -8.71
CA ALA A 2 13.96 -20.69 -8.11
C ALA A 2 14.82 -19.45 -7.81
N LYS A 3 14.44 -18.29 -8.36
CA LYS A 3 15.15 -17.02 -8.14
C LYS A 3 15.19 -16.75 -6.63
N GLU A 4 16.38 -16.67 -6.07
CA GLU A 4 16.57 -16.45 -4.63
C GLU A 4 15.85 -15.17 -4.22
N ARG A 5 14.95 -15.27 -3.23
CA ARG A 5 14.17 -14.13 -2.73
C ARG A 5 15.08 -13.16 -2.01
N ASN A 6 14.92 -11.88 -2.29
CA ASN A 6 15.72 -10.83 -1.67
C ASN A 6 15.12 -10.44 -0.31
N ALA A 7 15.83 -10.80 0.77
CA ALA A 7 15.41 -10.53 2.15
C ALA A 7 15.18 -9.04 2.45
N TYR A 8 15.91 -8.14 1.79
CA TYR A 8 15.73 -6.69 1.93
C TYR A 8 14.32 -6.24 1.59
N PHE A 9 13.81 -6.63 0.42
CA PHE A 9 12.45 -6.27 0.02
C PHE A 9 11.38 -7.02 0.82
N ASP A 10 11.67 -8.24 1.27
CA ASP A 10 10.74 -8.94 2.14
C ASP A 10 10.65 -8.25 3.51
N ASN A 11 11.77 -7.76 4.07
CA ASN A 11 11.77 -6.97 5.29
C ASN A 11 11.02 -5.64 5.12
N MET A 12 11.22 -4.95 3.98
CA MET A 12 10.49 -3.72 3.66
C MET A 12 8.99 -3.96 3.58
N LYS A 13 8.56 -5.02 2.87
CA LYS A 13 7.15 -5.40 2.78
C LYS A 13 6.56 -5.79 4.14
N ALA A 14 7.36 -6.46 5.01
CA ALA A 14 6.91 -6.80 6.36
C ALA A 14 6.61 -5.55 7.21
N LEU A 15 7.50 -4.57 7.16
CA LEU A 15 7.28 -3.29 7.83
C LEU A 15 6.03 -2.58 7.27
N LEU A 16 5.96 -2.46 5.94
CA LEU A 16 4.87 -1.73 5.28
C LEU A 16 3.51 -2.39 5.53
N ILE A 17 3.40 -3.72 5.47
CA ILE A 17 2.12 -4.40 5.71
C ILE A 17 1.68 -4.29 7.17
N PHE A 18 2.62 -4.33 8.12
CA PHE A 18 2.31 -4.05 9.52
C PHE A 18 1.76 -2.62 9.70
N LEU A 19 2.38 -1.63 9.05
CA LEU A 19 1.90 -0.24 9.08
C LEU A 19 0.53 -0.07 8.41
N VAL A 20 0.23 -0.83 7.34
CA VAL A 20 -1.12 -0.87 6.75
C VAL A 20 -2.15 -1.35 7.78
N VAL A 21 -1.89 -2.48 8.42
CA VAL A 21 -2.81 -3.02 9.43
C VAL A 21 -2.95 -2.06 10.62
N LEU A 22 -1.83 -1.54 11.13
CA LEU A 22 -1.83 -0.59 12.24
C LEU A 22 -2.59 0.71 11.88
N GLY A 23 -2.35 1.27 10.69
CA GLY A 23 -3.06 2.46 10.22
C GLY A 23 -4.57 2.25 10.17
N HIS A 24 -5.02 1.07 9.73
CA HIS A 24 -6.44 0.76 9.72
C HIS A 24 -7.03 0.46 11.11
N VAL A 25 -6.24 -0.04 12.05
CA VAL A 25 -6.68 -0.17 13.46
C VAL A 25 -6.78 1.22 14.09
N LEU A 26 -5.78 2.09 13.87
CA LEU A 26 -5.76 3.44 14.41
C LEU A 26 -6.84 4.36 13.84
N SER A 27 -7.41 4.07 12.66
CA SER A 27 -8.50 4.89 12.11
C SER A 27 -9.76 4.93 12.97
N ASN A 28 -9.90 4.02 13.90
CA ASN A 28 -11.00 3.99 14.89
C ASN A 28 -10.57 4.54 16.27
N PHE A 29 -9.31 4.91 16.42
CA PHE A 29 -8.81 5.46 17.66
C PHE A 29 -9.31 6.89 17.81
N ALA A 30 -10.24 7.09 18.75
CA ALA A 30 -10.92 8.37 18.99
C ALA A 30 -10.41 9.07 20.28
N GLY A 31 -9.24 8.68 20.77
CA GLY A 31 -8.66 9.29 21.96
C GLY A 31 -8.10 10.69 21.67
N ASP A 32 -8.23 11.61 22.65
CA ASP A 32 -7.50 12.89 22.66
C ASP A 32 -5.96 12.71 22.78
N ASP A 33 -5.46 11.66 22.18
CA ASP A 33 -4.05 11.30 22.25
C ASP A 33 -3.29 11.85 21.04
N SER A 34 -2.63 12.97 21.26
CA SER A 34 -1.76 13.61 20.27
C SER A 34 -0.67 12.68 19.70
N VAL A 35 -0.30 11.63 20.45
CA VAL A 35 0.67 10.62 19.99
C VAL A 35 0.02 9.69 18.96
N GLY A 36 -1.23 9.26 19.19
CA GLY A 36 -1.99 8.42 18.26
C GLY A 36 -2.23 9.12 16.94
N GLU A 37 -2.67 10.38 16.97
CA GLU A 37 -2.84 11.20 15.76
C GLU A 37 -1.53 11.36 14.99
N TRP A 38 -0.45 11.67 15.67
CA TRP A 38 0.86 11.82 15.05
C TRP A 38 1.34 10.53 14.39
N ILE A 39 1.21 9.38 15.06
CA ILE A 39 1.57 8.08 14.50
C ILE A 39 0.73 7.77 13.26
N TYR A 40 -0.58 8.04 13.33
CA TYR A 40 -1.50 7.88 12.21
C TYR A 40 -1.05 8.74 11.01
N LEU A 41 -0.78 10.01 11.25
CA LEU A 41 -0.30 10.96 10.25
C LEU A 41 1.02 10.51 9.60
N VAL A 42 1.99 10.09 10.43
CA VAL A 42 3.27 9.56 9.94
C VAL A 42 3.03 8.34 9.06
N ILE A 43 2.22 7.38 9.48
CA ILE A 43 1.93 6.17 8.70
C ILE A 43 1.31 6.53 7.36
N PHE A 44 0.25 7.35 7.36
CA PHE A 44 -0.48 7.68 6.13
C PHE A 44 0.33 8.54 5.17
N SER A 45 1.30 9.31 5.66
CA SER A 45 2.16 10.13 4.80
C SER A 45 3.01 9.31 3.81
N PHE A 46 3.21 7.99 4.03
CA PHE A 46 4.12 7.24 3.15
C PHE A 46 3.80 5.75 2.91
N HIS A 47 3.01 5.08 3.76
CA HIS A 47 2.92 3.61 3.69
C HIS A 47 2.43 3.10 2.34
N MET A 48 1.39 3.72 1.74
CA MET A 48 0.89 3.32 0.43
C MET A 48 1.79 3.75 -0.73
N PRO A 49 2.32 4.99 -0.78
CA PRO A 49 3.38 5.36 -1.70
C PRO A 49 4.57 4.40 -1.72
N ALA A 50 5.09 4.04 -0.55
CA ALA A 50 6.22 3.12 -0.42
C ALA A 50 5.84 1.69 -0.84
N PHE A 51 4.62 1.24 -0.52
CA PHE A 51 4.15 -0.07 -0.96
C PHE A 51 4.04 -0.15 -2.49
N LEU A 52 3.53 0.90 -3.13
CA LEU A 52 3.43 0.98 -4.58
C LEU A 52 4.79 1.12 -5.26
N PHE A 53 5.74 1.83 -4.65
CA PHE A 53 7.13 1.84 -5.10
C PHE A 53 7.71 0.41 -5.13
N VAL A 54 7.56 -0.36 -4.06
CA VAL A 54 8.00 -1.76 -4.01
C VAL A 54 7.26 -2.61 -5.04
N THR A 55 5.97 -2.41 -5.22
CA THR A 55 5.16 -3.11 -6.22
C THR A 55 5.65 -2.83 -7.64
N GLY A 56 5.88 -1.58 -7.98
CA GLY A 56 6.46 -1.18 -9.27
C GLY A 56 7.84 -1.82 -9.51
N TYR A 57 8.68 -1.88 -8.48
CA TYR A 57 9.98 -2.55 -8.56
C TYR A 57 9.86 -4.03 -8.94
N PHE A 58 8.80 -4.73 -8.52
CA PHE A 58 8.56 -6.14 -8.88
C PHE A 58 7.69 -6.33 -10.12
N ALA A 59 7.21 -5.25 -10.73
CA ALA A 59 6.39 -5.32 -11.93
C ALA A 59 7.12 -6.02 -13.10
N ARG A 60 6.34 -6.68 -13.96
CA ARG A 60 6.83 -7.43 -15.13
C ARG A 60 6.11 -6.95 -16.38
N SER A 61 6.78 -7.01 -17.50
CA SER A 61 6.26 -6.63 -18.80
C SER A 61 5.22 -7.61 -19.40
N ASP A 62 5.03 -8.80 -18.83
CA ASP A 62 3.97 -9.75 -19.23
C ASP A 62 2.84 -9.77 -18.18
N PRO A 63 1.83 -8.90 -18.33
CA PRO A 63 0.83 -8.69 -17.30
C PRO A 63 -0.33 -9.69 -17.33
N LYS A 64 -0.59 -10.41 -18.43
CA LYS A 64 -1.82 -11.18 -18.63
C LYS A 64 -2.13 -12.17 -17.50
N LYS A 65 -1.12 -12.95 -17.10
CA LYS A 65 -1.27 -13.93 -16.01
C LYS A 65 -1.51 -13.25 -14.65
N VAL A 66 -0.80 -12.15 -14.40
CA VAL A 66 -0.91 -11.39 -13.15
C VAL A 66 -2.30 -10.75 -13.05
N ILE A 67 -2.80 -10.14 -14.13
CA ILE A 67 -4.11 -9.52 -14.19
C ILE A 67 -5.21 -10.54 -13.89
N GLY A 68 -5.20 -11.70 -14.54
CA GLY A 68 -6.21 -12.74 -14.31
C GLY A 68 -6.24 -13.24 -12.86
N GLN A 69 -5.07 -13.43 -12.25
CA GLN A 69 -4.98 -13.85 -10.85
C GLN A 69 -5.48 -12.76 -9.87
N LEU A 70 -5.13 -11.49 -10.11
CA LEU A 70 -5.57 -10.38 -9.29
C LEU A 70 -7.06 -10.13 -9.42
N LEU A 71 -7.61 -10.26 -10.63
CA LEU A 71 -9.04 -10.07 -10.91
C LEU A 71 -9.89 -11.10 -10.15
N ILE A 72 -9.52 -12.38 -10.17
CA ILE A 72 -10.23 -13.40 -9.41
C ILE A 72 -10.21 -13.10 -7.90
N LEU A 73 -9.05 -12.73 -7.35
CA LEU A 73 -8.94 -12.34 -5.96
C LEU A 73 -9.78 -11.10 -5.66
N TYR A 74 -9.77 -10.11 -6.55
CA TYR A 74 -10.61 -8.92 -6.42
C TYR A 74 -12.09 -9.28 -6.34
N LEU A 75 -12.60 -10.08 -7.29
CA LEU A 75 -14.01 -10.49 -7.31
C LEU A 75 -14.42 -11.24 -6.04
N ILE A 76 -13.59 -12.19 -5.57
CA ILE A 76 -13.89 -12.96 -4.36
C ILE A 76 -13.94 -12.06 -3.13
N PHE A 77 -12.92 -11.20 -2.94
CA PHE A 77 -12.86 -10.36 -1.73
C PHE A 77 -13.80 -9.17 -1.78
N GLN A 78 -14.11 -8.63 -2.96
CA GLN A 78 -15.16 -7.63 -3.16
C GLN A 78 -16.51 -8.19 -2.73
N THR A 79 -16.91 -9.33 -3.30
CA THR A 79 -18.16 -10.01 -2.93
C THR A 79 -18.19 -10.36 -1.44
N ALA A 80 -17.10 -10.89 -0.89
CA ALA A 80 -17.04 -11.24 0.53
C ALA A 80 -17.26 -10.03 1.45
N GLN A 81 -16.65 -8.89 1.15
CA GLN A 81 -16.82 -7.68 1.96
C GLN A 81 -18.24 -7.10 1.83
N GLU A 82 -18.81 -7.07 0.62
CA GLU A 82 -20.19 -6.60 0.42
C GLU A 82 -21.22 -7.51 1.09
N VAL A 83 -21.01 -8.83 1.06
CA VAL A 83 -21.87 -9.78 1.80
C VAL A 83 -21.75 -9.56 3.31
N ILE A 84 -20.55 -9.29 3.84
CA ILE A 84 -20.38 -8.99 5.26
C ILE A 84 -21.14 -7.69 5.61
N ASP A 85 -21.02 -6.65 4.79
CA ASP A 85 -21.72 -5.38 5.02
C ASP A 85 -23.24 -5.56 5.00
N TYR A 86 -23.73 -6.33 4.03
CA TYR A 86 -25.15 -6.67 3.96
C TYR A 86 -25.63 -7.43 5.21
N VAL A 87 -24.86 -8.44 5.67
CA VAL A 87 -25.20 -9.18 6.90
C VAL A 87 -25.17 -8.27 8.13
N VAL A 88 -24.21 -7.36 8.22
CA VAL A 88 -24.17 -6.37 9.30
C VAL A 88 -25.40 -5.46 9.26
N MET A 89 -25.81 -4.98 8.09
CA MET A 89 -27.04 -4.20 7.92
C MET A 89 -28.28 -5.00 8.34
N LEU A 90 -28.40 -6.25 7.91
CA LEU A 90 -29.50 -7.14 8.31
C LEU A 90 -29.63 -7.31 9.82
N ILE A 91 -28.50 -7.31 10.54
CA ILE A 91 -28.50 -7.44 12.00
C ILE A 91 -28.88 -6.13 12.69
N LYS A 92 -28.38 -4.99 12.17
CA LYS A 92 -28.54 -3.67 12.80
C LYS A 92 -29.84 -2.97 12.43
N ASP A 93 -30.24 -3.08 11.18
CA ASP A 93 -31.40 -2.40 10.60
C ASP A 93 -32.02 -3.27 9.48
N PRO A 94 -32.80 -4.31 9.86
CA PRO A 94 -33.37 -5.26 8.91
C PRO A 94 -34.33 -4.61 7.90
N GLU A 95 -35.01 -3.54 8.31
CA GLU A 95 -36.04 -2.89 7.48
C GLU A 95 -35.44 -2.12 6.30
N HIS A 96 -34.19 -1.63 6.43
CA HIS A 96 -33.50 -0.89 5.39
C HIS A 96 -32.33 -1.66 4.76
N ALA A 97 -32.14 -2.94 5.13
CA ALA A 97 -31.07 -3.75 4.60
C ALA A 97 -31.36 -4.12 3.14
N PHE A 98 -30.45 -3.71 2.25
CA PHE A 98 -30.46 -4.13 0.86
C PHE A 98 -29.05 -4.53 0.39
N PHE A 99 -28.99 -5.46 -0.53
CA PHE A 99 -27.73 -5.90 -1.12
C PHE A 99 -27.45 -5.12 -2.41
N ASP A 100 -26.38 -4.33 -2.41
CA ASP A 100 -25.92 -3.57 -3.57
C ASP A 100 -24.52 -4.03 -3.97
N PHE A 101 -24.41 -4.69 -5.12
CA PHE A 101 -23.14 -5.18 -5.63
C PHE A 101 -22.45 -4.17 -6.53
N GLN A 102 -21.36 -3.57 -6.04
CA GLN A 102 -20.65 -2.49 -6.72
C GLN A 102 -19.28 -2.93 -7.23
N LEU A 103 -19.24 -3.64 -8.35
CA LEU A 103 -18.00 -4.19 -8.93
C LEU A 103 -16.92 -3.14 -9.21
N PHE A 104 -17.30 -1.95 -9.65
CA PHE A 104 -16.38 -0.88 -10.07
C PHE A 104 -16.03 0.11 -8.95
N PHE A 105 -16.62 -0.06 -7.78
CA PHE A 105 -16.36 0.75 -6.60
C PHE A 105 -15.71 -0.13 -5.53
N PRO A 106 -14.36 -0.20 -5.51
CA PRO A 106 -13.69 -1.13 -4.64
C PRO A 106 -13.98 -0.85 -3.18
N MET A 107 -14.40 -1.89 -2.46
CA MET A 107 -14.63 -1.82 -1.03
C MET A 107 -13.34 -1.46 -0.29
N TRP A 108 -13.42 -0.51 0.57
CA TRP A 108 -12.42 0.00 1.52
C TRP A 108 -10.94 -0.26 1.16
N THR A 109 -10.39 -1.42 1.53
CA THR A 109 -8.97 -1.74 1.30
C THR A 109 -8.68 -2.25 -0.11
N LEU A 110 -9.69 -2.73 -0.86
CA LEU A 110 -9.50 -3.43 -2.14
C LEU A 110 -9.09 -2.54 -3.30
N TRP A 111 -9.14 -1.21 -3.12
CA TRP A 111 -8.67 -0.28 -4.14
C TRP A 111 -7.23 -0.56 -4.62
N TYR A 112 -6.35 -1.01 -3.72
CA TYR A 112 -4.96 -1.32 -4.07
C TYR A 112 -4.86 -2.53 -5.00
N LEU A 113 -5.71 -3.55 -4.82
CA LEU A 113 -5.75 -4.71 -5.72
C LEU A 113 -6.21 -4.30 -7.11
N LEU A 114 -7.25 -3.46 -7.20
CA LEU A 114 -7.74 -2.89 -8.44
C LEU A 114 -6.68 -1.97 -9.09
N ALA A 115 -6.01 -1.13 -8.30
CA ALA A 115 -4.89 -0.31 -8.78
C ALA A 115 -3.77 -1.17 -9.39
N MET A 116 -3.44 -2.31 -8.77
CA MET A 116 -2.46 -3.24 -9.33
C MET A 116 -2.89 -3.83 -10.66
N ILE A 117 -4.17 -4.15 -10.84
CA ILE A 117 -4.72 -4.61 -12.13
C ILE A 117 -4.51 -3.52 -13.18
N LEU A 118 -4.95 -2.29 -12.88
CA LEU A 118 -4.86 -1.15 -13.80
C LEU A 118 -3.41 -0.79 -14.14
N TYR A 119 -2.50 -0.79 -13.15
CA TYR A 119 -1.08 -0.55 -13.41
C TYR A 119 -0.44 -1.62 -14.30
N ASN A 120 -0.83 -2.88 -14.14
CA ASN A 120 -0.34 -3.93 -15.03
C ASN A 120 -0.89 -3.79 -16.46
N ILE A 121 -2.11 -3.28 -16.64
CA ILE A 121 -2.68 -2.97 -17.96
C ILE A 121 -1.94 -1.78 -18.60
N LEU A 122 -1.63 -0.75 -17.83
CA LEU A 122 -0.98 0.48 -18.29
C LEU A 122 0.54 0.33 -18.48
N LEU A 123 1.18 -0.64 -17.81
CA LEU A 123 2.63 -0.78 -17.79
C LEU A 123 3.29 -0.83 -19.18
N PRO A 124 2.73 -1.53 -20.20
CA PRO A 124 3.32 -1.56 -21.55
C PRO A 124 3.44 -0.17 -22.18
N VAL A 125 2.56 0.77 -21.85
CA VAL A 125 2.62 2.16 -22.35
C VAL A 125 3.82 2.92 -21.78
N PHE A 126 4.20 2.58 -20.54
CA PHE A 126 5.30 3.22 -19.81
C PHE A 126 6.62 2.44 -19.91
N ASP A 127 6.61 1.23 -20.47
CA ASP A 127 7.82 0.40 -20.57
C ASP A 127 8.83 0.99 -21.55
N THR A 128 9.96 1.45 -21.03
CA THR A 128 11.03 2.05 -21.83
C THR A 128 12.38 1.97 -21.10
N GLY A 129 13.44 1.69 -21.86
CA GLY A 129 14.83 1.74 -21.38
C GLY A 129 15.46 3.15 -21.46
N ASP A 130 14.82 4.10 -22.15
CA ASP A 130 15.35 5.46 -22.31
C ASP A 130 15.10 6.30 -21.05
N ARG A 131 16.17 6.73 -20.38
CA ARG A 131 16.10 7.52 -19.14
C ARG A 131 15.36 8.86 -19.31
N ARG A 132 15.45 9.52 -20.46
CA ARG A 132 14.73 10.77 -20.72
C ARG A 132 13.22 10.53 -20.75
N LYS A 133 12.81 9.46 -21.43
CA LYS A 133 11.40 9.05 -21.47
C LYS A 133 10.91 8.60 -20.09
N GLN A 134 11.73 7.90 -19.30
CA GLN A 134 11.39 7.52 -17.93
C GLN A 134 11.12 8.75 -17.06
N VAL A 135 12.01 9.73 -17.05
CA VAL A 135 11.84 10.99 -16.31
C VAL A 135 10.58 11.71 -16.75
N ARG A 136 10.38 11.86 -18.09
CA ARG A 136 9.17 12.46 -18.65
C ARG A 136 7.91 11.74 -18.16
N ASN A 137 7.88 10.41 -18.18
CA ASN A 137 6.73 9.62 -17.76
C ASN A 137 6.41 9.81 -16.27
N VAL A 138 7.43 9.91 -15.40
CA VAL A 138 7.22 10.21 -13.97
C VAL A 138 6.68 11.64 -13.79
N ILE A 139 7.20 12.61 -14.54
CA ILE A 139 6.68 14.00 -14.50
C ILE A 139 5.24 14.06 -14.96
N ILE A 140 4.90 13.36 -16.06
CA ILE A 140 3.51 13.28 -16.57
C ILE A 140 2.61 12.63 -15.52
N ALA A 141 3.03 11.50 -14.92
CA ALA A 141 2.25 10.83 -13.87
C ALA A 141 2.05 11.73 -12.65
N PHE A 142 3.08 12.50 -12.26
CA PHE A 142 2.96 13.50 -11.19
C PHE A 142 1.96 14.61 -11.56
N ALA A 143 2.05 15.17 -12.77
CA ALA A 143 1.11 16.19 -13.24
C ALA A 143 -0.33 15.66 -13.30
N MET A 144 -0.53 14.44 -13.81
CA MET A 144 -1.84 13.77 -13.80
C MET A 144 -2.36 13.61 -12.37
N GLY A 145 -1.50 13.20 -11.42
CA GLY A 145 -1.85 13.09 -10.02
C GLY A 145 -2.27 14.42 -9.38
N MET A 146 -1.65 15.53 -9.79
CA MET A 146 -2.06 16.88 -9.37
C MET A 146 -3.42 17.26 -9.96
N ILE A 147 -3.64 16.98 -11.26
CA ILE A 147 -4.86 17.37 -11.99
C ILE A 147 -6.08 16.55 -11.56
N ILE A 148 -5.91 15.25 -11.27
CA ILE A 148 -7.06 14.39 -10.92
C ILE A 148 -7.82 14.90 -9.68
N SER A 149 -7.15 15.59 -8.76
CA SER A 149 -7.79 16.21 -7.59
C SER A 149 -8.61 17.46 -7.91
N CYS A 150 -8.60 17.96 -9.15
CA CYS A 150 -9.57 18.97 -9.59
C CYS A 150 -10.94 18.34 -9.90
N SER A 151 -11.02 17.02 -10.05
CA SER A 151 -12.26 16.32 -10.38
C SER A 151 -13.12 16.17 -9.14
N VAL A 152 -14.33 16.68 -9.19
CA VAL A 152 -15.37 16.56 -8.16
C VAL A 152 -16.32 15.45 -8.55
N GLY A 153 -16.71 14.58 -7.62
CA GLY A 153 -17.77 13.57 -7.86
C GLY A 153 -17.31 12.35 -8.67
N THR A 154 -16.01 12.04 -8.71
CA THR A 154 -15.51 10.79 -9.31
C THR A 154 -15.66 9.57 -8.37
N ASP A 155 -16.36 9.74 -7.27
CA ASP A 155 -16.86 8.79 -6.26
C ASP A 155 -16.21 7.39 -6.27
N ASN A 156 -14.89 7.33 -6.14
CA ASN A 156 -14.14 6.06 -6.08
C ASN A 156 -14.30 5.10 -7.29
N PHE A 157 -14.96 5.53 -8.41
CA PHE A 157 -15.08 4.68 -9.59
C PHE A 157 -13.70 4.17 -10.04
N LEU A 158 -13.54 2.86 -10.07
CA LEU A 158 -12.26 2.16 -10.33
C LEU A 158 -11.10 2.64 -9.43
N ALA A 159 -11.37 3.28 -8.31
CA ALA A 159 -10.38 3.97 -7.48
C ALA A 159 -9.52 4.96 -8.28
N ALA A 160 -10.06 5.58 -9.33
CA ALA A 160 -9.31 6.36 -10.32
C ALA A 160 -8.43 7.44 -9.69
N ASN A 161 -8.96 8.18 -8.71
CA ASN A 161 -8.21 9.22 -7.99
C ASN A 161 -6.95 8.65 -7.33
N ARG A 162 -7.05 7.50 -6.66
CA ARG A 162 -5.92 6.82 -6.02
C ARG A 162 -4.94 6.25 -7.04
N VAL A 163 -5.47 5.59 -8.09
CA VAL A 163 -4.65 5.02 -9.17
C VAL A 163 -3.79 6.10 -9.80
N VAL A 164 -4.36 7.23 -10.17
CA VAL A 164 -3.62 8.32 -10.82
C VAL A 164 -2.68 9.03 -9.83
N THR A 165 -3.16 9.31 -8.61
CA THR A 165 -2.35 9.96 -7.57
C THR A 165 -1.10 9.15 -7.22
N PHE A 166 -1.20 7.83 -7.15
CA PHE A 166 -0.07 6.99 -6.72
C PHE A 166 0.78 6.44 -7.89
N LEU A 167 0.40 6.66 -9.13
CA LEU A 167 1.14 6.22 -10.32
C LEU A 167 2.62 6.64 -10.34
N PRO A 168 3.02 7.86 -9.92
CA PRO A 168 4.42 8.27 -9.91
C PRO A 168 5.30 7.36 -9.07
N PHE A 169 4.83 6.88 -7.91
CA PHE A 169 5.58 6.00 -7.02
C PHE A 169 5.77 4.62 -7.64
N TYR A 170 4.74 4.08 -8.28
CA TYR A 170 4.81 2.82 -9.00
C TYR A 170 5.83 2.88 -10.15
N LEU A 171 5.78 3.92 -10.99
CA LEU A 171 6.73 4.12 -12.09
C LEU A 171 8.16 4.34 -11.59
N THR A 172 8.35 5.09 -10.51
CA THR A 172 9.68 5.30 -9.92
C THR A 172 10.28 3.96 -9.44
N GLY A 173 9.46 3.11 -8.82
CA GLY A 173 9.87 1.75 -8.45
C GLY A 173 10.24 0.90 -9.64
N TYR A 174 9.43 0.91 -10.70
CA TYR A 174 9.63 0.17 -11.93
C TYR A 174 10.93 0.59 -12.64
N TYR A 175 11.15 1.89 -12.81
CA TYR A 175 12.38 2.40 -13.44
C TYR A 175 13.62 2.19 -12.55
N GLY A 176 13.45 2.22 -11.23
CA GLY A 176 14.52 1.87 -10.29
C GLY A 176 15.04 0.45 -10.49
N LYS A 177 14.17 -0.49 -10.90
CA LYS A 177 14.56 -1.86 -11.28
C LYS A 177 15.25 -1.90 -12.64
N ILE A 178 14.68 -1.25 -13.66
CA ILE A 178 15.25 -1.24 -15.02
C ILE A 178 16.65 -0.65 -15.01
N ASN A 179 16.85 0.44 -14.29
CA ASN A 179 18.14 1.14 -14.22
C ASN A 179 19.14 0.47 -13.27
N GLY A 180 18.75 -0.58 -12.55
CA GLY A 180 19.62 -1.26 -11.59
C GLY A 180 19.95 -0.45 -10.33
N THR A 181 19.50 0.81 -10.21
CA THR A 181 19.94 1.76 -9.19
C THR A 181 19.80 1.23 -7.76
N VAL A 182 18.69 0.56 -7.44
CA VAL A 182 18.46 -0.03 -6.11
C VAL A 182 19.36 -1.25 -5.90
N MET A 183 19.53 -2.11 -6.92
CA MET A 183 20.37 -3.31 -6.83
C MET A 183 21.85 -2.95 -6.76
N ASP A 184 22.29 -1.95 -7.49
CA ASP A 184 23.66 -1.45 -7.42
C ASP A 184 23.99 -0.92 -6.02
N TYR A 185 23.05 -0.20 -5.41
CA TYR A 185 23.17 0.23 -4.02
C TYR A 185 23.23 -0.96 -3.06
N LEU A 186 22.38 -2.00 -3.27
CA LEU A 186 22.31 -3.16 -2.39
C LEU A 186 23.49 -4.12 -2.54
N SER A 187 24.02 -4.31 -3.78
CA SER A 187 25.08 -5.26 -4.10
C SER A 187 26.47 -4.77 -3.72
N ASN A 188 26.66 -3.45 -3.66
CA ASN A 188 27.99 -2.86 -3.48
C ASN A 188 28.42 -2.88 -1.99
N ARG A 189 28.83 -4.07 -1.50
CA ARG A 189 29.30 -4.28 -0.11
C ARG A 189 30.45 -3.36 0.32
N LYS A 190 31.38 -3.02 -0.61
CA LYS A 190 32.51 -2.13 -0.31
C LYS A 190 32.07 -0.70 -0.05
N LYS A 191 30.96 -0.24 -0.69
CA LYS A 191 30.38 1.08 -0.43
C LYS A 191 29.62 1.16 0.90
N ILE A 192 29.13 0.04 1.45
CA ILE A 192 28.34 0.02 2.69
C ILE A 192 29.18 0.44 3.92
N LEU A 193 30.48 0.16 3.91
CA LEU A 193 31.45 0.58 4.95
C LEU A 193 32.16 1.89 4.60
N SER A 194 31.85 2.48 3.43
CA SER A 194 32.48 3.71 2.96
C SER A 194 31.96 4.95 3.70
N ARG A 195 32.81 5.99 3.77
CA ARG A 195 32.43 7.30 4.33
C ARG A 195 31.21 7.91 3.64
N GLU A 196 30.98 7.60 2.36
CA GLU A 196 29.79 8.02 1.62
C GLU A 196 28.52 7.36 2.13
N HIS A 197 28.54 6.06 2.43
CA HIS A 197 27.37 5.38 2.96
C HIS A 197 26.97 5.89 4.34
N MET A 198 27.95 6.27 5.17
CA MET A 198 27.68 6.91 6.45
C MET A 198 27.00 8.26 6.28
N LYS A 199 27.41 9.07 5.27
CA LYS A 199 26.71 10.33 4.94
C LYS A 199 25.25 10.10 4.59
N TRP A 200 24.94 9.09 3.77
CA TRP A 200 23.55 8.74 3.42
C TRP A 200 22.72 8.31 4.63
N LYS A 201 23.31 7.55 5.54
CA LYS A 201 22.62 7.17 6.80
C LYS A 201 22.36 8.38 7.69
N ILE A 202 23.35 9.25 7.86
CA ILE A 202 23.19 10.48 8.64
C ILE A 202 22.12 11.37 8.00
N SER A 203 22.17 11.58 6.68
CA SER A 203 21.16 12.37 5.96
C SER A 203 19.76 11.77 6.13
N ALA A 204 19.61 10.46 5.98
CA ALA A 204 18.32 9.80 6.17
C ALA A 204 17.81 9.89 7.62
N LEU A 205 18.70 9.81 8.62
CA LEU A 205 18.36 10.00 10.03
C LEU A 205 17.90 11.44 10.30
N VAL A 206 18.63 12.41 9.79
CA VAL A 206 18.28 13.84 9.93
C VAL A 206 16.93 14.12 9.25
N ILE A 207 16.73 13.63 8.02
CA ILE A 207 15.47 13.78 7.28
C ILE A 207 14.32 13.16 8.08
N ALA A 208 14.47 11.93 8.57
CA ALA A 208 13.44 11.27 9.37
C ALA A 208 13.14 12.07 10.65
N GLY A 209 14.17 12.49 11.38
CA GLY A 209 14.01 13.30 12.59
C GLY A 209 13.29 14.62 12.33
N VAL A 210 13.68 15.34 11.28
CA VAL A 210 13.02 16.61 10.89
C VAL A 210 11.55 16.35 10.52
N MET A 211 11.27 15.35 9.67
CA MET A 211 9.89 15.03 9.28
C MET A 211 9.02 14.65 10.49
N MET A 212 9.53 13.78 11.37
CA MET A 212 8.81 13.39 12.59
C MET A 212 8.54 14.58 13.50
N THR A 213 9.53 15.45 13.68
CA THR A 213 9.40 16.66 14.50
C THR A 213 8.42 17.65 13.90
N VAL A 214 8.53 17.93 12.59
CA VAL A 214 7.60 18.82 11.90
C VAL A 214 6.18 18.30 12.00
N LEU A 215 5.94 17.03 11.67
CA LEU A 215 4.61 16.41 11.76
C LEU A 215 4.06 16.40 13.20
N TRP A 216 4.93 16.28 14.22
CA TRP A 216 4.52 16.41 15.62
C TRP A 216 3.99 17.81 15.98
N PHE A 217 4.77 18.84 15.65
CA PHE A 217 4.40 20.22 16.02
C PHE A 217 3.31 20.82 15.12
N THR A 218 3.10 20.26 13.94
CA THR A 218 2.10 20.73 12.98
C THR A 218 0.91 19.79 12.81
N ARG A 219 0.76 18.73 13.63
CA ARG A 219 -0.24 17.67 13.45
C ARG A 219 -1.67 18.20 13.26
N GLU A 220 -2.04 19.23 14.02
CA GLU A 220 -3.37 19.84 13.97
C GLU A 220 -3.65 20.60 12.64
N LEU A 221 -2.60 20.90 11.86
CA LEU A 221 -2.73 21.52 10.55
C LEU A 221 -2.95 20.53 9.42
N TRP A 222 -2.75 19.24 9.68
CA TRP A 222 -2.84 18.21 8.66
C TRP A 222 -4.19 17.49 8.74
N ASN A 223 -4.91 17.43 7.62
CA ASN A 223 -6.00 16.47 7.47
C ASN A 223 -5.41 15.16 6.93
N PRO A 224 -5.49 14.03 7.65
CA PRO A 224 -5.01 12.72 7.20
C PRO A 224 -5.58 12.30 5.85
N GLU A 225 -6.77 12.76 5.48
CA GLU A 225 -7.42 12.48 4.21
C GLU A 225 -6.65 12.98 2.99
N TRP A 226 -5.79 14.00 3.17
CA TRP A 226 -4.93 14.48 2.09
C TRP A 226 -3.95 13.44 1.56
N PHE A 227 -3.61 12.44 2.39
CA PHE A 227 -2.72 11.33 2.04
C PHE A 227 -3.45 10.14 1.41
N PHE A 228 -4.80 10.08 1.47
CA PHE A 228 -5.54 8.95 0.95
C PHE A 228 -5.58 8.89 -0.58
N GLY A 229 -5.36 10.02 -1.25
CA GLY A 229 -5.41 10.12 -2.70
C GLY A 229 -6.81 9.96 -3.29
N THR A 230 -7.86 10.03 -2.46
CA THR A 230 -9.27 9.85 -2.86
C THR A 230 -9.94 11.18 -3.15
N TYR A 231 -9.71 12.15 -2.27
CA TYR A 231 -10.46 13.40 -2.22
C TYR A 231 -9.96 14.44 -3.22
N SER A 232 -10.89 15.28 -3.67
CA SER A 232 -10.60 16.44 -4.50
C SER A 232 -10.10 17.63 -3.67
N TYR A 233 -9.65 18.68 -4.35
CA TYR A 233 -9.26 19.93 -3.70
C TYR A 233 -10.44 20.63 -3.00
N VAL A 234 -11.66 20.36 -3.42
CA VAL A 234 -12.87 20.98 -2.86
C VAL A 234 -13.34 20.24 -1.61
N ASP A 235 -13.22 18.91 -1.59
CA ASP A 235 -13.80 18.08 -0.54
C ASP A 235 -13.10 18.24 0.83
N THR A 236 -11.79 18.47 0.84
CA THR A 236 -10.98 18.43 2.08
C THR A 236 -10.13 19.67 2.30
N SER A 237 -10.40 20.77 1.60
CA SER A 237 -9.55 21.96 1.61
C SER A 237 -8.09 21.67 1.21
N LEU A 238 -7.84 20.58 0.49
CA LEU A 238 -6.56 20.25 -0.08
C LEU A 238 -6.19 21.30 -1.14
N THR A 239 -4.97 21.79 -1.08
CA THR A 239 -4.46 22.71 -2.13
C THR A 239 -3.39 22.01 -2.97
N PRO A 240 -3.12 22.50 -4.20
CA PRO A 240 -2.03 21.95 -5.01
C PRO A 240 -0.67 21.95 -4.29
N TRP A 241 -0.38 22.96 -3.50
CA TRP A 241 0.87 23.06 -2.73
C TRP A 241 0.95 22.01 -1.63
N ILE A 242 -0.15 21.80 -0.88
CA ILE A 242 -0.23 20.76 0.14
C ILE A 242 -0.08 19.38 -0.52
N LYS A 243 -0.72 19.13 -1.65
CA LYS A 243 -0.57 17.89 -2.39
C LYS A 243 0.87 17.66 -2.87
N ALA A 244 1.53 18.69 -3.38
CA ALA A 244 2.95 18.60 -3.73
C ALA A 244 3.83 18.28 -2.52
N LEU A 245 3.52 18.86 -1.35
CA LEU A 245 4.20 18.56 -0.09
C LEU A 245 3.95 17.10 0.36
N CYS A 246 2.73 16.57 0.21
CA CYS A 246 2.45 15.16 0.47
C CYS A 246 3.30 14.23 -0.41
N TYR A 247 3.46 14.54 -1.69
CA TYR A 247 4.36 13.80 -2.58
C TYR A 247 5.82 13.87 -2.11
N LEU A 248 6.29 15.07 -1.75
CA LEU A 248 7.65 15.25 -1.25
C LEU A 248 7.91 14.42 0.02
N LEU A 249 7.00 14.50 1.00
CA LEU A 249 7.08 13.72 2.24
C LEU A 249 7.15 12.22 1.94
N ALA A 250 6.30 11.73 1.05
CA ALA A 250 6.29 10.32 0.68
C ALA A 250 7.61 9.86 0.03
N TYR A 251 8.21 10.65 -0.87
CA TYR A 251 9.52 10.33 -1.47
C TYR A 251 10.66 10.41 -0.45
N LEU A 252 10.63 11.36 0.48
CA LEU A 252 11.61 11.44 1.57
C LEU A 252 11.53 10.21 2.48
N TRP A 253 10.34 9.73 2.82
CA TRP A 253 10.15 8.50 3.57
C TRP A 253 10.60 7.25 2.80
N ILE A 254 10.32 7.18 1.49
CA ILE A 254 10.83 6.09 0.63
C ILE A 254 12.36 6.07 0.67
N PHE A 255 13.01 7.23 0.57
CA PHE A 255 14.46 7.34 0.71
C PHE A 255 14.95 6.82 2.07
N VAL A 256 14.31 7.24 3.18
CA VAL A 256 14.63 6.76 4.53
C VAL A 256 14.51 5.23 4.62
N LEU A 257 13.42 4.67 4.11
CA LEU A 257 13.21 3.22 4.09
C LEU A 257 14.27 2.47 3.28
N LEU A 258 14.64 2.99 2.11
CA LEU A 258 15.69 2.39 1.27
C LEU A 258 17.04 2.33 1.98
N ILE A 259 17.32 3.27 2.88
CA ILE A 259 18.59 3.34 3.62
C ILE A 259 18.57 2.45 4.87
N PHE A 260 17.47 2.43 5.63
CA PHE A 260 17.42 1.81 6.97
C PHE A 260 16.91 0.38 6.98
N VAL A 261 16.14 -0.07 5.99
CA VAL A 261 15.65 -1.45 5.97
C VAL A 261 16.83 -2.44 5.96
N PRO A 262 16.86 -3.42 6.89
CA PRO A 262 17.95 -4.38 6.97
C PRO A 262 18.03 -5.30 5.75
N LYS A 263 19.26 -5.53 5.27
CA LYS A 263 19.53 -6.42 4.12
C LYS A 263 19.60 -7.90 4.49
N ARG A 264 19.82 -8.20 5.79
CA ARG A 264 19.91 -9.57 6.30
C ARG A 264 18.52 -10.16 6.54
N ARG A 265 18.42 -11.49 6.53
CA ARG A 265 17.20 -12.17 6.96
C ARG A 265 16.95 -11.90 8.45
N LEU A 266 15.75 -11.48 8.79
CA LEU A 266 15.28 -11.19 10.14
C LEU A 266 14.34 -12.30 10.66
N GLY A 267 14.58 -13.55 10.29
CA GLY A 267 13.78 -14.69 10.72
C GLY A 267 12.30 -14.53 10.36
N TYR A 268 11.46 -14.49 11.38
CA TYR A 268 10.00 -14.44 11.20
C TYR A 268 9.52 -13.15 10.50
N LEU A 269 10.15 -12.00 10.76
CA LEU A 269 9.78 -10.74 10.08
C LEU A 269 9.95 -10.85 8.55
N THR A 270 11.02 -11.47 8.08
CA THR A 270 11.20 -11.71 6.63
C THR A 270 10.10 -12.62 6.08
N ARG A 271 9.61 -13.60 6.86
CA ARG A 271 8.49 -14.47 6.48
C ARG A 271 7.16 -13.70 6.38
N ILE A 272 6.88 -12.76 7.28
CA ILE A 272 5.73 -11.86 7.16
C ILE A 272 5.75 -11.16 5.78
N GLY A 273 6.90 -10.61 5.39
CA GLY A 273 7.07 -9.93 4.10
C GLY A 273 6.89 -10.84 2.88
N GLN A 274 7.03 -12.15 3.04
CA GLN A 274 6.76 -13.13 1.98
C GLN A 274 5.28 -13.43 1.82
N ASN A 275 4.47 -13.22 2.85
CA ASN A 275 3.05 -13.55 2.92
C ASN A 275 2.14 -12.30 2.90
N THR A 276 2.66 -11.15 2.48
CA THR A 276 1.93 -9.86 2.51
C THR A 276 0.60 -9.86 1.78
N LEU A 277 0.44 -10.62 0.70
CA LEU A 277 -0.82 -10.68 -0.04
C LEU A 277 -1.95 -11.29 0.81
N GLY A 278 -1.64 -12.35 1.57
CA GLY A 278 -2.60 -12.94 2.51
C GLY A 278 -3.01 -11.95 3.60
N ILE A 279 -2.02 -11.33 4.24
CA ILE A 279 -2.28 -10.33 5.27
C ILE A 279 -3.14 -9.20 4.70
N TYR A 280 -2.76 -8.68 3.51
CA TYR A 280 -3.48 -7.60 2.85
C TYR A 280 -4.95 -7.93 2.56
N LEU A 281 -5.24 -9.11 2.03
CA LEU A 281 -6.60 -9.48 1.67
C LEU A 281 -7.49 -9.75 2.89
N PHE A 282 -6.95 -10.45 3.89
CA PHE A 282 -7.74 -10.88 5.03
C PHE A 282 -7.82 -9.85 6.16
N HIS A 283 -6.87 -8.89 6.29
CA HIS A 283 -6.98 -7.91 7.36
C HIS A 283 -8.20 -7.00 7.21
N GLY A 284 -8.56 -6.62 5.97
CA GLY A 284 -9.76 -5.82 5.72
C GLY A 284 -11.03 -6.53 6.19
N VAL A 285 -11.16 -7.82 5.85
CA VAL A 285 -12.27 -8.68 6.30
C VAL A 285 -12.27 -8.81 7.83
N ALA A 286 -11.11 -9.12 8.41
CA ALA A 286 -10.97 -9.30 9.86
C ALA A 286 -11.33 -8.01 10.62
N LEU A 287 -10.82 -6.87 10.20
CA LEU A 287 -11.10 -5.59 10.84
C LEU A 287 -12.57 -5.18 10.68
N ARG A 288 -13.19 -5.51 9.52
CA ARG A 288 -14.61 -5.26 9.31
C ARG A 288 -15.47 -5.98 10.35
N ILE A 289 -15.17 -7.26 10.59
CA ILE A 289 -15.88 -8.07 11.60
C ILE A 289 -15.55 -7.60 13.02
N LEU A 290 -14.26 -7.33 13.31
CA LEU A 290 -13.85 -6.93 14.65
C LEU A 290 -14.45 -5.59 15.09
N ARG A 291 -14.69 -4.67 14.17
CA ARG A 291 -15.33 -3.39 14.43
C ARG A 291 -16.78 -3.53 14.90
N GLU A 292 -17.44 -4.62 14.57
CA GLU A 292 -18.79 -4.93 15.01
C GLU A 292 -18.85 -5.47 16.45
N ILE A 293 -17.69 -5.77 17.06
CA ILE A 293 -17.59 -6.27 18.44
C ILE A 293 -17.36 -5.09 19.39
N PRO A 294 -18.37 -4.67 20.20
CA PRO A 294 -18.26 -3.46 21.03
C PRO A 294 -17.06 -3.48 21.98
N ALA A 295 -16.71 -4.63 22.53
CA ALA A 295 -15.56 -4.76 23.42
C ALA A 295 -14.22 -4.42 22.71
N VAL A 296 -14.05 -4.85 21.45
CA VAL A 296 -12.84 -4.55 20.66
C VAL A 296 -12.79 -3.07 20.33
N THR A 297 -13.91 -2.50 19.90
CA THR A 297 -13.99 -1.08 19.52
C THR A 297 -13.69 -0.18 20.71
N GLN A 298 -14.34 -0.41 21.85
CA GLN A 298 -14.10 0.37 23.08
C GLN A 298 -12.65 0.27 23.59
N LEU A 299 -12.01 -0.89 23.45
CA LEU A 299 -10.63 -1.09 23.85
C LEU A 299 -9.66 -0.36 22.91
N THR A 300 -9.88 -0.42 21.61
CA THR A 300 -9.02 0.23 20.61
C THR A 300 -9.22 1.74 20.58
N GLU A 301 -10.41 2.25 20.86
CA GLU A 301 -10.67 3.69 20.99
C GLU A 301 -9.95 4.34 22.17
N LYS A 302 -9.68 3.58 23.22
CA LYS A 302 -9.14 4.11 24.50
C LYS A 302 -7.65 3.84 24.70
N SER A 303 -7.04 2.93 23.94
CA SER A 303 -5.67 2.51 24.22
C SER A 303 -4.84 2.29 22.97
N LEU A 304 -3.89 3.20 22.78
CA LEU A 304 -2.89 3.10 21.71
C LEU A 304 -2.10 1.77 21.76
N LEU A 305 -1.75 1.32 22.98
CA LEU A 305 -1.06 0.04 23.18
C LEU A 305 -1.89 -1.14 22.66
N LEU A 306 -3.21 -1.14 22.90
CA LEU A 306 -4.10 -2.20 22.42
C LEU A 306 -4.26 -2.15 20.89
N CYS A 307 -4.23 -0.96 20.27
CA CYS A 307 -4.16 -0.83 18.82
C CYS A 307 -2.90 -1.50 18.26
N PHE A 308 -1.74 -1.25 18.85
CA PHE A 308 -0.48 -1.90 18.44
C PHE A 308 -0.51 -3.41 18.63
N LEU A 309 -1.00 -3.90 19.77
CA LEU A 309 -1.13 -5.32 20.04
C LEU A 309 -2.08 -6.00 19.07
N LEU A 310 -3.25 -5.42 18.81
CA LEU A 310 -4.21 -5.94 17.84
C LEU A 310 -3.60 -6.01 16.44
N ALA A 311 -2.95 -4.93 15.99
CA ALA A 311 -2.28 -4.91 14.69
C ALA A 311 -1.16 -5.97 14.59
N ALA A 312 -0.38 -6.14 15.66
CA ALA A 312 0.68 -7.15 15.71
C ALA A 312 0.11 -8.57 15.66
N VAL A 313 -0.91 -8.86 16.46
CA VAL A 313 -1.58 -10.17 16.51
C VAL A 313 -2.23 -10.49 15.16
N LEU A 314 -2.96 -9.56 14.56
CA LEU A 314 -3.56 -9.76 13.24
C LEU A 314 -2.50 -10.01 12.17
N THR A 315 -1.44 -9.19 12.13
CA THR A 315 -0.35 -9.38 11.18
C THR A 315 0.32 -10.73 11.37
N TRP A 316 0.54 -11.15 12.61
CA TRP A 316 1.13 -12.44 12.95
C TRP A 316 0.23 -13.60 12.53
N LEU A 317 -1.04 -13.62 12.91
CA LEU A 317 -2.00 -14.68 12.57
C LEU A 317 -2.19 -14.82 11.06
N LEU A 318 -2.36 -13.72 10.35
CA LEU A 318 -2.58 -13.70 8.91
C LEU A 318 -1.31 -14.00 8.09
N SER A 319 -0.12 -14.02 8.73
CA SER A 319 1.14 -14.38 8.06
C SER A 319 1.39 -15.88 7.98
N PHE A 320 0.57 -16.73 8.61
CA PHE A 320 0.75 -18.17 8.56
C PHE A 320 0.60 -18.75 7.15
N ASP A 321 1.33 -19.84 6.88
CA ASP A 321 1.34 -20.48 5.57
C ASP A 321 -0.02 -21.08 5.18
N CYS A 322 -0.90 -21.39 6.15
CA CYS A 322 -2.26 -21.83 5.87
C CYS A 322 -3.05 -20.76 5.12
N VAL A 323 -2.91 -19.47 5.51
CA VAL A 323 -3.57 -18.35 4.82
C VAL A 323 -3.04 -18.18 3.40
N SER A 324 -1.71 -18.19 3.22
CA SER A 324 -1.11 -18.12 1.89
C SER A 324 -1.38 -19.37 1.06
N GLY A 325 -1.53 -20.53 1.69
CA GLY A 325 -1.93 -21.80 1.07
C GLY A 325 -3.34 -21.77 0.51
N LEU A 326 -4.27 -21.16 1.24
CA LEU A 326 -5.64 -20.96 0.76
C LEU A 326 -5.66 -20.12 -0.52
N LEU A 327 -4.92 -19.01 -0.56
CA LEU A 327 -4.81 -18.15 -1.75
C LEU A 327 -4.17 -18.88 -2.94
N LYS A 328 -3.24 -19.81 -2.70
CA LYS A 328 -2.64 -20.62 -3.79
C LYS A 328 -3.64 -21.56 -4.43
N LYS A 329 -4.63 -22.07 -3.69
CA LYS A 329 -5.70 -22.92 -4.22
C LYS A 329 -6.68 -22.15 -5.12
N ILE A 330 -6.87 -20.85 -4.84
CA ILE A 330 -7.74 -19.96 -5.64
C ILE A 330 -7.06 -19.56 -6.97
N ARG A 331 -5.73 -19.67 -7.08
CA ARG A 331 -5.00 -19.27 -8.29
C ARG A 331 -5.31 -20.19 -9.47
N ILE A 332 -5.43 -19.60 -10.67
CA ILE A 332 -5.55 -20.36 -11.92
C ILE A 332 -4.29 -21.22 -12.09
N PRO A 333 -4.42 -22.54 -12.23
CA PRO A 333 -3.29 -23.43 -12.50
C PRO A 333 -2.59 -23.02 -13.81
N ASP A 334 -1.26 -23.16 -13.84
CA ASP A 334 -0.45 -22.82 -15.04
C ASP A 334 -0.83 -23.66 -16.29
N SER A 335 -1.43 -24.84 -16.09
CA SER A 335 -1.88 -25.73 -17.15
C SER A 335 -3.02 -25.18 -18.03
N HIS A 336 -3.92 -24.37 -17.47
CA HIS A 336 -5.04 -23.81 -18.26
C HIS A 336 -4.63 -22.66 -19.17
N ILE A 337 -3.54 -21.96 -18.85
CA ILE A 337 -3.02 -20.88 -19.68
C ILE A 337 -2.18 -21.41 -20.85
N ALA A 338 -1.53 -22.57 -20.68
CA ALA A 338 -0.82 -23.27 -21.74
C ALA A 338 -1.77 -23.84 -22.80
N ALA A 339 -2.95 -24.33 -22.41
CA ALA A 339 -3.97 -24.84 -23.31
C ALA A 339 -4.57 -23.76 -24.22
N ALA A 340 -4.74 -22.53 -23.71
CA ALA A 340 -5.24 -21.39 -24.49
C ALA A 340 -4.21 -20.83 -25.51
N LYS A 341 -2.92 -21.15 -25.36
CA LYS A 341 -1.87 -20.78 -26.31
C LYS A 341 -1.72 -21.77 -27.47
N ASN A 342 -2.18 -23.01 -27.31
CA ASN A 342 -2.07 -24.06 -28.34
C ASN A 342 -3.35 -24.23 -29.14
N GLY A 343 -4.39 -23.42 -28.89
CA GLY A 343 -5.69 -23.47 -29.57
C GLY A 343 -6.00 -22.30 -30.51
N THR A 344 -4.99 -21.46 -30.78
CA THR A 344 -5.01 -20.43 -31.85
C THR A 344 -3.79 -20.66 -32.73
#